data_5c51b37243f8396c37d45a1e1d224a91
#
_entry.id   5c51b37243f8396c37d45a1e1d224a91
#
_cell.length_a   1.000
_cell.length_b   1.000
_cell.length_c   1.000
_cell.angle_alpha   90.00
_cell.angle_beta   90.00
_cell.angle_gamma   90.00
#
_symmetry.space_group_name_H-M   'P 1'
#
loop_
_entity.id
_entity.type
_entity.pdbx_description
1 polymer ?
#
loop_
_entity_poly.entity_id
_entity_poly.type
_entity_poly.pdbx_seq_one_letter_code
_entity_poly.pdbx_strand_id
1 'polypeptide(L)'
;MERYQIQSKDCLLQVYACGRFDRGTAIIFLHGGPGSGAQAIMELPAFRALEEDALCIHFDQRGSGASSYDLKKGLCIDTLTNDVLRVIQDTRSRWSVKRLYVWGGSFGGCLAALCLERFAQELTGCILSSPAISFSRSQLLEQFERMSAAFRVRMKELPQKAEDPPTPEALFAMEDFRAFIYSADNPSKSLRHICAMS
;
A
#
# COMPACT_ATOMS: atom_id res chain seq x y z
N MET A 1 -8.83 -11.86 13.14
CA MET A 1 -7.63 -11.08 12.73
C MET A 1 -6.60 -11.20 13.83
N GLU A 2 -5.40 -11.62 13.48
CA GLU A 2 -4.23 -11.62 14.35
C GLU A 2 -3.39 -10.38 14.07
N ARG A 3 -2.83 -9.77 15.12
CA ARG A 3 -1.97 -8.60 15.03
C ARG A 3 -0.68 -8.89 15.78
N TYR A 4 0.47 -8.77 15.11
CA TYR A 4 1.77 -9.09 15.71
C TYR A 4 2.88 -8.30 15.04
N GLN A 5 4.08 -8.39 15.58
CA GLN A 5 5.26 -7.72 15.04
C GLN A 5 6.35 -8.73 14.69
N ILE A 6 7.08 -8.43 13.63
CA ILE A 6 8.27 -9.19 13.23
C ILE A 6 9.48 -8.27 13.15
N GLN A 7 10.62 -8.79 13.61
CA GLN A 7 11.88 -8.06 13.50
C GLN A 7 12.44 -8.18 12.08
N SER A 8 12.70 -7.04 11.45
CA SER A 8 13.43 -6.94 10.19
C SER A 8 14.57 -5.94 10.32
N LYS A 9 15.77 -6.46 10.57
CA LYS A 9 16.95 -5.65 10.91
C LYS A 9 16.66 -4.68 12.07
N ASP A 10 16.69 -3.39 11.82
CA ASP A 10 16.48 -2.30 12.75
C ASP A 10 15.05 -1.75 12.75
N CYS A 11 14.08 -2.51 12.23
CA CYS A 11 12.67 -2.17 12.18
C CYS A 11 11.81 -3.28 12.77
N LEU A 12 10.80 -2.91 13.55
CA LEU A 12 9.69 -3.77 13.92
C LEU A 12 8.54 -3.53 12.95
N LEU A 13 8.28 -4.50 12.08
CA LEU A 13 7.19 -4.45 11.12
C LEU A 13 5.90 -4.89 11.80
N GLN A 14 4.88 -4.05 11.74
CA GLN A 14 3.54 -4.40 12.21
C GLN A 14 2.82 -5.21 11.14
N VAL A 15 2.36 -6.40 11.51
CA VAL A 15 1.67 -7.35 10.62
C VAL A 15 0.25 -7.60 11.11
N TYR A 16 -0.65 -7.77 10.17
CA TYR A 16 -2.06 -8.08 10.35
C TYR A 16 -2.39 -9.30 9.48
N ALA A 17 -2.81 -10.39 10.12
CA ALA A 17 -3.23 -11.60 9.43
C ALA A 17 -4.72 -11.82 9.63
N CYS A 18 -5.46 -11.99 8.54
CA CYS A 18 -6.89 -12.21 8.55
C CYS A 18 -7.32 -13.22 7.48
N GLY A 19 -8.56 -13.68 7.54
CA GLY A 19 -9.13 -14.63 6.57
C GLY A 19 -8.92 -16.09 6.97
N ARG A 20 -8.69 -16.95 5.97
CA ARG A 20 -8.70 -18.41 6.09
C ARG A 20 -7.29 -18.98 6.27
N PHE A 21 -6.96 -19.34 7.50
CA PHE A 21 -5.66 -19.91 7.88
C PHE A 21 -5.47 -21.37 7.43
N ASP A 22 -6.55 -22.05 7.04
CA ASP A 22 -6.63 -23.48 6.72
C ASP A 22 -6.58 -23.82 5.20
N ARG A 23 -6.64 -22.82 4.32
CA ARG A 23 -6.74 -23.04 2.86
C ARG A 23 -5.40 -23.28 2.16
N GLY A 24 -4.30 -23.09 2.82
CA GLY A 24 -2.95 -23.24 2.26
C GLY A 24 -2.62 -22.21 1.18
N THR A 25 -3.45 -21.17 1.02
CA THR A 25 -3.22 -20.03 0.13
C THR A 25 -3.07 -18.78 0.96
N ALA A 26 -2.01 -18.01 0.71
CA ALA A 26 -1.80 -16.70 1.33
C ALA A 26 -1.58 -15.62 0.27
N ILE A 27 -2.03 -14.41 0.58
CA ILE A 27 -1.80 -13.19 -0.20
C ILE A 27 -1.17 -12.16 0.72
N ILE A 28 0.01 -11.67 0.37
CA ILE A 28 0.67 -10.56 1.07
C ILE A 28 0.37 -9.28 0.31
N PHE A 29 -0.15 -8.28 1.01
CA PHE A 29 -0.56 -7.00 0.43
C PHE A 29 0.46 -5.92 0.71
N LEU A 30 0.96 -5.28 -0.37
CA LEU A 30 1.90 -4.17 -0.33
C LEU A 30 1.16 -2.86 -0.63
N HIS A 31 1.02 -2.02 0.39
CA HIS A 31 0.35 -0.73 0.23
C HIS A 31 1.16 0.26 -0.61
N GLY A 32 0.49 1.26 -1.14
CA GLY A 32 1.10 2.35 -1.91
C GLY A 32 1.85 3.36 -1.03
N GLY A 33 2.17 4.47 -1.61
CA GLY A 33 2.91 5.56 -0.97
C GLY A 33 4.26 5.77 -1.66
N PRO A 34 5.40 5.64 -0.96
CA PRO A 34 5.64 5.07 0.38
C PRO A 34 4.96 5.84 1.52
N GLY A 35 4.61 5.11 2.61
CA GLY A 35 4.13 5.73 3.85
C GLY A 35 2.61 5.70 4.10
N SER A 36 1.79 5.06 3.21
CA SER A 36 0.33 5.00 3.41
C SER A 36 -0.12 4.12 4.58
N GLY A 37 0.57 3.00 4.83
CA GLY A 37 0.18 2.01 5.83
C GLY A 37 -0.82 0.97 5.32
N ALA A 38 -0.90 -0.15 6.05
CA ALA A 38 -1.73 -1.30 5.70
C ALA A 38 -3.24 -1.01 5.79
N GLN A 39 -3.66 -0.16 6.72
CA GLN A 39 -5.06 0.16 6.96
C GLN A 39 -5.75 0.72 5.72
N ALA A 40 -5.03 1.48 4.88
CA ALA A 40 -5.55 2.06 3.66
C ALA A 40 -6.14 1.03 2.67
N ILE A 41 -5.68 -0.21 2.73
CA ILE A 41 -6.15 -1.31 1.86
C ILE A 41 -6.95 -2.37 2.60
N MET A 42 -6.68 -2.62 3.89
CA MET A 42 -7.38 -3.63 4.69
C MET A 42 -8.88 -3.41 4.78
N GLU A 43 -9.33 -2.17 4.77
CA GLU A 43 -10.75 -1.80 4.93
C GLU A 43 -11.52 -1.84 3.62
N LEU A 44 -10.86 -2.02 2.48
CA LEU A 44 -11.52 -2.07 1.19
C LEU A 44 -12.35 -3.35 1.03
N PRO A 45 -13.63 -3.25 0.66
CA PRO A 45 -14.52 -4.42 0.55
C PRO A 45 -14.00 -5.52 -0.36
N ALA A 46 -13.32 -5.16 -1.46
CA ALA A 46 -12.73 -6.10 -2.40
C ALA A 46 -11.66 -7.00 -1.76
N PHE A 47 -10.84 -6.46 -0.84
CA PHE A 47 -9.82 -7.24 -0.16
C PHE A 47 -10.40 -8.06 0.99
N ARG A 48 -11.44 -7.55 1.67
CA ARG A 48 -12.17 -8.33 2.67
C ARG A 48 -12.87 -9.55 2.07
N ALA A 49 -13.35 -9.47 0.84
CA ALA A 49 -13.93 -10.61 0.15
C ALA A 49 -12.92 -11.76 -0.05
N LEU A 50 -11.63 -11.45 -0.23
CA LEU A 50 -10.58 -12.46 -0.36
C LEU A 50 -10.30 -13.22 0.94
N GLU A 51 -10.69 -12.66 2.08
CA GLU A 51 -10.55 -13.31 3.40
C GLU A 51 -11.43 -14.58 3.53
N GLU A 52 -12.44 -14.75 2.68
CA GLU A 52 -13.28 -15.95 2.65
C GLU A 52 -12.53 -17.16 2.08
N ASP A 53 -11.52 -16.94 1.23
CA ASP A 53 -10.84 -17.99 0.48
C ASP A 53 -9.33 -18.12 0.77
N ALA A 54 -8.72 -17.10 1.34
CA ALA A 54 -7.27 -17.02 1.54
C ALA A 54 -6.89 -16.44 2.92
N LEU A 55 -5.66 -16.71 3.31
CA LEU A 55 -4.99 -15.98 4.38
C LEU A 55 -4.48 -14.65 3.79
N CYS A 56 -5.01 -13.56 4.26
CA CYS A 56 -4.63 -12.20 3.88
C CYS A 56 -3.63 -11.63 4.89
N ILE A 57 -2.43 -11.33 4.43
CA ILE A 57 -1.35 -10.75 5.22
C ILE A 57 -1.17 -9.30 4.78
N HIS A 58 -1.48 -8.38 5.65
CA HIS A 58 -1.18 -6.97 5.48
C HIS A 58 -0.06 -6.58 6.44
N PHE A 59 0.78 -5.65 6.07
CA PHE A 59 1.76 -5.11 6.99
C PHE A 59 2.06 -3.65 6.68
N ASP A 60 2.38 -2.92 7.71
CA ASP A 60 2.90 -1.57 7.56
C ASP A 60 4.36 -1.66 7.09
N GLN A 61 4.64 -1.10 5.93
CA GLN A 61 6.02 -1.02 5.43
C GLN A 61 6.85 -0.16 6.39
N ARG A 62 8.14 -0.37 6.37
CA ARG A 62 9.12 0.37 7.18
C ARG A 62 8.85 1.87 7.18
N GLY A 63 8.70 2.47 8.36
CA GLY A 63 8.44 3.89 8.53
C GLY A 63 7.02 4.35 8.20
N SER A 64 6.06 3.40 8.09
CA SER A 64 4.65 3.71 7.92
C SER A 64 3.80 3.05 9.00
N GLY A 65 2.60 3.56 9.22
CA GLY A 65 1.63 3.03 10.17
C GLY A 65 2.24 2.79 11.55
N ALA A 66 2.12 1.57 12.06
CA ALA A 66 2.65 1.15 13.35
C ALA A 66 4.04 0.47 13.26
N SER A 67 4.66 0.43 12.07
CA SER A 67 6.04 -0.06 11.91
C SER A 67 7.04 1.02 12.32
N SER A 68 7.79 0.75 13.40
CA SER A 68 8.73 1.70 13.95
C SER A 68 10.02 1.76 13.12
N TYR A 69 10.40 2.94 12.66
CA TYR A 69 11.67 3.16 11.97
C TYR A 69 12.10 4.63 12.03
N ASP A 70 13.37 4.87 12.24
CA ASP A 70 13.93 6.22 12.16
C ASP A 70 14.18 6.61 10.70
N LEU A 71 13.29 7.42 10.14
CA LEU A 71 13.36 7.88 8.75
C LEU A 71 14.61 8.70 8.43
N LYS A 72 15.33 9.24 9.43
CA LYS A 72 16.61 9.93 9.22
C LYS A 72 17.69 9.00 8.67
N LYS A 73 17.55 7.68 8.87
CA LYS A 73 18.45 6.67 8.29
C LYS A 73 18.24 6.47 6.78
N GLY A 74 17.22 7.10 6.20
CA GLY A 74 16.83 6.94 4.81
C GLY A 74 16.11 5.62 4.53
N LEU A 75 15.46 5.56 3.39
CA LEU A 75 14.82 4.35 2.87
C LEU A 75 15.51 3.95 1.57
N CYS A 76 15.80 2.67 1.41
CA CYS A 76 16.28 2.14 0.14
C CYS A 76 15.45 0.91 -0.28
N ILE A 77 15.36 0.72 -1.58
CA ILE A 77 14.59 -0.36 -2.20
C ILE A 77 15.03 -1.73 -1.70
N ASP A 78 16.33 -1.97 -1.55
CA ASP A 78 16.85 -3.24 -1.08
C ASP A 78 16.39 -3.57 0.35
N THR A 79 16.29 -2.57 1.20
CA THR A 79 15.79 -2.75 2.55
C THR A 79 14.30 -3.08 2.54
N LEU A 80 13.52 -2.37 1.72
CA LEU A 80 12.08 -2.60 1.60
C LEU A 80 11.76 -3.97 0.99
N THR A 81 12.50 -4.41 -0.04
CA THR A 81 12.32 -5.76 -0.61
C THR A 81 12.71 -6.86 0.38
N ASN A 82 13.75 -6.65 1.19
CA ASN A 82 14.14 -7.58 2.25
C ASN A 82 13.09 -7.64 3.38
N ASP A 83 12.39 -6.53 3.67
CA ASP A 83 11.27 -6.55 4.61
C ASP A 83 10.13 -7.43 4.08
N VAL A 84 9.81 -7.33 2.78
CA VAL A 84 8.82 -8.22 2.15
C VAL A 84 9.26 -9.68 2.24
N LEU A 85 10.52 -9.98 1.93
CA LEU A 85 11.05 -11.35 2.07
C LEU A 85 10.92 -11.86 3.51
N ARG A 86 11.15 -10.99 4.49
CA ARG A 86 11.00 -11.35 5.90
C ARG A 86 9.54 -11.67 6.24
N VAL A 87 8.57 -10.92 5.70
CA VAL A 87 7.14 -11.21 5.86
C VAL A 87 6.77 -12.54 5.18
N ILE A 88 7.30 -12.81 3.98
CA ILE A 88 7.12 -14.08 3.26
C ILE A 88 7.58 -15.26 4.12
N GLN A 89 8.80 -15.20 4.65
CA GLN A 89 9.40 -16.23 5.49
C GLN A 89 8.61 -16.46 6.78
N ASP A 90 8.19 -15.39 7.45
CA ASP A 90 7.36 -15.46 8.65
C ASP A 90 6.00 -16.10 8.34
N THR A 91 5.34 -15.69 7.25
CA THR A 91 4.06 -16.26 6.80
C THR A 91 4.18 -17.76 6.57
N ARG A 92 5.24 -18.23 5.91
CA ARG A 92 5.47 -19.66 5.66
C ARG A 92 5.81 -20.44 6.93
N SER A 93 6.51 -19.82 7.88
CA SER A 93 6.89 -20.47 9.14
C SER A 93 5.71 -20.62 10.11
N ARG A 94 4.77 -19.68 10.08
CA ARG A 94 3.60 -19.69 10.98
C ARG A 94 2.48 -20.57 10.48
N TRP A 95 2.27 -20.62 9.17
CA TRP A 95 1.12 -21.31 8.57
C TRP A 95 1.55 -22.26 7.45
N SER A 96 0.78 -23.31 7.26
CA SER A 96 1.03 -24.31 6.20
C SER A 96 0.66 -23.76 4.81
N VAL A 97 1.38 -22.71 4.35
CA VAL A 97 1.13 -22.04 3.09
C VAL A 97 1.77 -22.80 1.93
N LYS A 98 0.94 -23.30 1.01
CA LYS A 98 1.37 -23.97 -0.23
C LYS A 98 1.47 -23.00 -1.41
N ARG A 99 0.54 -22.05 -1.50
CA ARG A 99 0.48 -21.03 -2.55
C ARG A 99 0.59 -19.66 -1.90
N LEU A 100 1.59 -18.90 -2.29
CA LEU A 100 1.82 -17.56 -1.75
C LEU A 100 1.89 -16.56 -2.90
N TYR A 101 1.00 -15.58 -2.82
CA TYR A 101 0.92 -14.47 -3.77
C TYR A 101 1.31 -13.17 -3.10
N VAL A 102 1.84 -12.24 -3.91
CA VAL A 102 2.04 -10.85 -3.49
C VAL A 102 1.14 -9.98 -4.36
N TRP A 103 0.33 -9.16 -3.72
CA TRP A 103 -0.42 -8.09 -4.36
C TRP A 103 0.22 -6.75 -4.03
N GLY A 104 0.39 -5.88 -5.03
CA GLY A 104 0.91 -4.54 -4.82
C GLY A 104 0.25 -3.49 -5.69
N GLY A 105 -0.18 -2.39 -5.07
CA GLY A 105 -0.75 -1.23 -5.74
C GLY A 105 0.19 -0.03 -5.75
N SER A 106 0.26 0.72 -6.86
CA SER A 106 1.10 1.91 -6.99
C SER A 106 2.57 1.62 -6.63
N PHE A 107 3.15 2.29 -5.64
CA PHE A 107 4.50 1.99 -5.12
C PHE A 107 4.61 0.54 -4.61
N GLY A 108 3.58 0.00 -3.95
CA GLY A 108 3.54 -1.40 -3.56
C GLY A 108 3.63 -2.34 -4.76
N GLY A 109 3.09 -1.94 -5.92
CA GLY A 109 3.23 -2.68 -7.18
C GLY A 109 4.65 -2.68 -7.73
N CYS A 110 5.37 -1.57 -7.62
CA CYS A 110 6.80 -1.51 -7.92
C CYS A 110 7.58 -2.48 -7.01
N LEU A 111 7.31 -2.42 -5.70
CA LEU A 111 7.96 -3.28 -4.72
C LEU A 111 7.65 -4.77 -4.98
N ALA A 112 6.40 -5.10 -5.34
CA ALA A 112 5.99 -6.45 -5.70
C ALA A 112 6.72 -6.97 -6.96
N ALA A 113 6.89 -6.13 -7.99
CA ALA A 113 7.64 -6.49 -9.19
C ALA A 113 9.12 -6.77 -8.87
N LEU A 114 9.74 -5.96 -8.02
CA LEU A 114 11.11 -6.18 -7.56
C LEU A 114 11.25 -7.44 -6.69
N CYS A 115 10.24 -7.75 -5.88
CA CYS A 115 10.22 -9.01 -5.14
C CYS A 115 10.09 -10.22 -6.07
N LEU A 116 9.29 -10.12 -7.13
CA LEU A 116 9.19 -11.18 -8.14
C LEU A 116 10.52 -11.38 -8.86
N GLU A 117 11.23 -10.31 -9.21
CA GLU A 117 12.56 -10.40 -9.84
C GLU A 117 13.57 -11.10 -8.91
N ARG A 118 13.58 -10.75 -7.64
CA ARG A 118 14.62 -11.20 -6.68
C ARG A 118 14.31 -12.52 -6.00
N PHE A 119 13.04 -12.81 -5.79
CA PHE A 119 12.57 -13.91 -4.93
C PHE A 119 11.45 -14.72 -5.60
N ALA A 120 11.49 -14.87 -6.93
CA ALA A 120 10.45 -15.59 -7.69
C ALA A 120 10.18 -17.00 -7.12
N GLN A 121 11.22 -17.69 -6.65
CA GLN A 121 11.12 -19.03 -6.06
C GLN A 121 10.30 -19.09 -4.76
N GLU A 122 10.15 -17.96 -4.09
CA GLU A 122 9.34 -17.84 -2.87
C GLU A 122 7.86 -17.56 -3.16
N LEU A 123 7.50 -17.30 -4.42
CA LEU A 123 6.18 -16.83 -4.81
C LEU A 123 5.51 -17.80 -5.79
N THR A 124 4.21 -17.98 -5.60
CA THR A 124 3.38 -18.65 -6.60
C THR A 124 3.01 -17.69 -7.75
N GLY A 125 2.91 -16.40 -7.44
CA GLY A 125 2.63 -15.35 -8.40
C GLY A 125 2.57 -13.97 -7.76
N CYS A 126 2.41 -12.97 -8.64
CA CYS A 126 2.35 -11.56 -8.26
C CYS A 126 1.18 -10.89 -8.99
N ILE A 127 0.45 -10.03 -8.28
CA ILE A 127 -0.66 -9.23 -8.82
C ILE A 127 -0.24 -7.77 -8.73
N LEU A 128 -0.14 -7.11 -9.87
CA LEU A 128 0.28 -5.71 -9.97
C LEU A 128 -0.93 -4.84 -10.31
N SER A 129 -1.28 -3.94 -9.41
CA SER A 129 -2.37 -2.98 -9.59
C SER A 129 -1.79 -1.59 -9.82
N SER A 130 -1.88 -1.09 -11.06
CA SER A 130 -1.34 0.23 -11.46
C SER A 130 0.07 0.51 -10.88
N PRO A 131 1.04 -0.38 -11.13
CA PRO A 131 2.34 -0.31 -10.49
C PRO A 131 3.13 0.92 -10.95
N ALA A 132 3.77 1.60 -10.01
CA ALA A 132 4.66 2.74 -10.29
C ALA A 132 6.06 2.26 -10.74
N ILE A 133 6.15 1.57 -11.89
CA ILE A 133 7.38 0.90 -12.34
C ILE A 133 8.36 1.86 -13.00
N SER A 134 7.88 2.87 -13.70
CA SER A 134 8.74 3.85 -14.38
C SER A 134 8.03 5.18 -14.50
N PHE A 135 8.74 6.24 -14.09
CA PHE A 135 8.34 7.61 -14.39
C PHE A 135 9.52 8.31 -15.06
N SER A 136 9.33 8.82 -16.27
CA SER A 136 10.29 9.76 -16.81
C SER A 136 10.21 11.08 -16.04
N ARG A 137 11.35 11.81 -15.97
CA ARG A 137 11.37 13.14 -15.33
C ARG A 137 10.35 14.10 -15.96
N SER A 138 10.15 14.01 -17.27
CA SER A 138 9.16 14.83 -17.98
C SER A 138 7.72 14.49 -17.58
N GLN A 139 7.38 13.21 -17.45
CA GLN A 139 6.05 12.77 -16.99
C GLN A 139 5.77 13.21 -15.55
N LEU A 140 6.79 13.14 -14.67
CA LEU A 140 6.65 13.65 -13.30
C LEU A 140 6.42 15.16 -13.28
N LEU A 141 7.18 15.93 -14.05
CA LEU A 141 7.02 17.38 -14.13
C LEU A 141 5.65 17.77 -14.70
N GLU A 142 5.20 17.09 -15.74
CA GLU A 142 3.87 17.30 -16.31
C GLU A 142 2.76 16.99 -15.31
N GLN A 143 2.87 15.88 -14.55
CA GLN A 143 1.94 15.56 -13.48
C GLN A 143 1.97 16.62 -12.37
N PHE A 144 3.15 17.09 -11.96
CA PHE A 144 3.28 18.15 -10.96
C PHE A 144 2.68 19.47 -11.43
N GLU A 145 2.81 19.83 -12.69
CA GLU A 145 2.21 21.03 -13.26
C GLU A 145 0.69 20.93 -13.28
N ARG A 146 0.15 19.79 -13.70
CA ARG A 146 -1.31 19.51 -13.65
C ARG A 146 -1.83 19.51 -12.22
N MET A 147 -1.12 18.86 -11.30
CA MET A 147 -1.43 18.89 -9.86
C MET A 147 -1.41 20.30 -9.30
N SER A 148 -0.43 21.13 -9.66
CA SER A 148 -0.31 22.49 -9.16
C SER A 148 -1.46 23.38 -9.61
N ALA A 149 -1.95 23.22 -10.83
CA ALA A 149 -3.11 23.96 -11.35
C ALA A 149 -4.41 23.51 -10.65
N ALA A 150 -4.66 22.21 -10.57
CA ALA A 150 -5.80 21.62 -9.88
C ALA A 150 -5.75 21.92 -8.37
N PHE A 151 -4.56 21.86 -7.77
CA PHE A 151 -4.33 22.20 -6.36
C PHE A 151 -4.74 23.65 -6.05
N ARG A 152 -4.35 24.62 -6.87
CA ARG A 152 -4.72 26.02 -6.68
C ARG A 152 -6.22 26.27 -6.73
N VAL A 153 -6.95 25.55 -7.58
CA VAL A 153 -8.41 25.67 -7.67
C VAL A 153 -9.06 25.07 -6.43
N ARG A 154 -8.67 23.88 -6.04
CA ARG A 154 -9.32 23.13 -4.98
C ARG A 154 -8.93 23.59 -3.57
N MET A 155 -7.70 24.11 -3.38
CA MET A 155 -7.28 24.70 -2.11
C MET A 155 -8.12 25.90 -1.66
N LYS A 156 -8.77 26.59 -2.61
CA LYS A 156 -9.72 27.67 -2.29
C LYS A 156 -11.03 27.14 -1.68
N GLU A 157 -11.35 25.87 -1.92
CA GLU A 157 -12.57 25.21 -1.46
C GLU A 157 -12.37 24.39 -0.18
N LEU A 158 -11.09 24.17 0.23
CA LEU A 158 -10.79 23.45 1.47
C LEU A 158 -10.96 24.37 2.70
N PRO A 159 -11.42 23.82 3.84
CA PRO A 159 -11.45 24.57 5.11
C PRO A 159 -10.06 25.15 5.42
N GLN A 160 -10.00 26.44 5.69
CA GLN A 160 -8.73 27.18 5.87
C GLN A 160 -8.00 26.87 7.18
N LYS A 161 -8.51 25.99 8.02
CA LYS A 161 -7.85 25.54 9.26
C LYS A 161 -7.71 24.03 9.23
N ALA A 162 -6.49 23.56 9.02
CA ALA A 162 -6.14 22.19 9.36
C ALA A 162 -6.14 22.09 10.90
N GLU A 163 -7.09 21.37 11.46
CA GLU A 163 -7.06 20.95 12.85
C GLU A 163 -6.04 19.81 12.98
N ASP A 164 -5.27 19.81 14.04
CA ASP A 164 -4.29 18.77 14.36
C ASP A 164 -4.75 18.04 15.65
N PRO A 165 -5.24 16.79 15.57
CA PRO A 165 -5.39 15.93 14.38
C PRO A 165 -6.53 16.39 13.46
N PRO A 166 -6.40 16.12 12.14
CA PRO A 166 -7.43 16.51 11.18
C PRO A 166 -8.76 15.81 11.48
N THR A 167 -9.86 16.53 11.35
CA THR A 167 -11.19 15.95 11.50
C THR A 167 -11.48 14.91 10.41
N PRO A 168 -12.42 13.96 10.62
CA PRO A 168 -12.86 13.03 9.59
C PRO A 168 -13.30 13.73 8.29
N GLU A 169 -13.95 14.90 8.39
CA GLU A 169 -14.38 15.72 7.26
C GLU A 169 -13.19 16.31 6.49
N ALA A 170 -12.15 16.76 7.22
CA ALA A 170 -10.91 17.25 6.60
C ALA A 170 -10.15 16.13 5.91
N LEU A 171 -10.09 14.92 6.49
CA LEU A 171 -9.54 13.72 5.86
C LEU A 171 -10.33 13.31 4.61
N PHE A 172 -11.65 13.37 4.66
CA PHE A 172 -12.53 13.11 3.52
C PHE A 172 -12.29 14.11 2.39
N ALA A 173 -12.17 15.40 2.71
CA ALA A 173 -11.83 16.44 1.74
C ALA A 173 -10.45 16.23 1.13
N MET A 174 -9.47 15.73 1.89
CA MET A 174 -8.15 15.36 1.38
C MET A 174 -8.19 14.11 0.47
N GLU A 175 -9.01 13.14 0.78
CA GLU A 175 -9.22 11.96 -0.08
C GLU A 175 -9.93 12.32 -1.37
N ASP A 176 -10.98 13.12 -1.31
CA ASP A 176 -11.65 13.67 -2.50
C ASP A 176 -10.70 14.52 -3.33
N PHE A 177 -9.79 15.23 -2.69
CA PHE A 177 -8.74 16.02 -3.34
C PHE A 177 -7.69 15.14 -4.02
N ARG A 178 -7.22 14.08 -3.40
CA ARG A 178 -6.36 13.08 -4.04
C ARG A 178 -7.08 12.46 -5.23
N ALA A 179 -8.35 12.07 -5.06
CA ALA A 179 -9.18 11.54 -6.11
C ALA A 179 -9.29 12.50 -7.31
N PHE A 180 -9.48 13.79 -7.03
CA PHE A 180 -9.54 14.83 -8.04
C PHE A 180 -8.22 15.00 -8.80
N ILE A 181 -7.08 14.98 -8.11
CA ILE A 181 -5.75 15.12 -8.74
C ILE A 181 -5.47 13.95 -9.70
N TYR A 182 -5.74 12.73 -9.27
CA TYR A 182 -5.48 11.53 -10.07
C TYR A 182 -6.50 11.31 -11.19
N SER A 183 -7.66 11.97 -11.13
CA SER A 183 -8.71 11.90 -12.13
C SER A 183 -8.94 13.24 -12.85
N ALA A 184 -7.92 14.10 -12.93
CA ALA A 184 -8.02 15.48 -13.43
C ALA A 184 -8.69 15.61 -14.81
N ASP A 185 -8.60 14.58 -15.65
CA ASP A 185 -9.23 14.53 -16.96
C ASP A 185 -10.68 13.98 -16.92
N ASN A 186 -11.13 13.40 -15.80
CA ASN A 186 -12.49 12.90 -15.65
C ASN A 186 -12.92 12.81 -14.17
N PRO A 187 -13.33 13.89 -13.54
CA PRO A 187 -13.72 13.95 -12.14
C PRO A 187 -14.92 13.05 -11.79
N SER A 188 -15.72 12.61 -12.77
CA SER A 188 -16.82 11.68 -12.54
C SER A 188 -16.38 10.22 -12.42
N LYS A 189 -15.17 9.88 -12.85
CA LYS A 189 -14.49 8.61 -12.56
C LYS A 189 -13.57 8.78 -11.36
N SER A 190 -14.15 9.21 -10.26
CA SER A 190 -13.40 9.47 -9.04
C SER A 190 -12.67 8.21 -8.56
N LEU A 191 -11.54 8.40 -7.91
CA LEU A 191 -10.83 7.37 -7.15
C LEU A 191 -11.71 6.62 -6.15
N ARG A 192 -12.89 7.14 -5.78
CA ARG A 192 -13.91 6.34 -5.09
C ARG A 192 -14.21 5.04 -5.84
N HIS A 193 -14.17 5.08 -7.17
CA HIS A 193 -14.37 3.88 -8.00
C HIS A 193 -13.08 3.06 -8.08
N ILE A 194 -11.94 3.71 -8.10
CA ILE A 194 -10.61 3.05 -8.18
C ILE A 194 -10.22 2.50 -6.80
N CYS A 195 -10.42 3.25 -5.73
CA CYS A 195 -10.22 2.75 -4.35
C CYS A 195 -11.27 1.72 -3.92
N ALA A 196 -12.42 1.66 -4.58
CA ALA A 196 -13.42 0.60 -4.38
C ALA A 196 -13.15 -0.64 -5.26
N MET A 197 -12.22 -0.55 -6.21
CA MET A 197 -11.85 -1.62 -7.15
C MET A 197 -10.37 -2.05 -7.04
N SER A 198 -9.56 -1.34 -6.23
CA SER A 198 -8.15 -1.67 -5.99
C SER A 198 -7.90 -2.03 -4.55
#